data_58e76d46d5a8a5657bdaa71655b24906
#
_entry.id   58e76d46d5a8a5657bdaa71655b24906
#
_cell.length_a   1.000
_cell.length_b   1.000
_cell.length_c   1.000
_cell.angle_alpha   90.00
_cell.angle_beta   90.00
_cell.angle_gamma   90.00
#
_symmetry.space_group_name_H-M   'P 1'
#
loop_
_entity.id
_entity.type
_entity.pdbx_description
1 polymer ?
#
loop_
_entity_poly.entity_id
_entity_poly.type
_entity_poly.pdbx_seq_one_letter_code
_entity_poly.pdbx_strand_id
1 'polypeptide(L)'
;MTPIPRIAAGLALVLLGGCSDATGPAEDRIVEGVNLDALFADPSPSEVASVEADWAGRDPSAASVVTELDETVTAGGTSLRLRVVSHEVDGNRHYGAIVVPTDLQGTAPVIIYSHGGDGGVDVDEALLIFSVAGDLADESVWVIPSFRSESLQFDGQSWTSEGDPSPWDRDVDDGLALLDVALAVEPGADPNDIAILGVSRGAGVGLLMGIRNARIDRIVEFFGPTDFFDVFVQDVVEEALLGAPRNLPGLAYLNETLIQPLRRGEVTTAQARLELIRRSAVVYASQLPRLQLHHGTADAVVEVSQAESMIRTMEALGRFAPDFEGFLYEGGGHNPLTMPGSLDRALEFLFPGGAPSG
;
A
#
# COMPACT_ATOMS: atom_id res chain seq x y z
N MET A 1 -34.86 86.26 -4.54
CA MET A 1 -34.58 86.00 -3.14
C MET A 1 -33.96 84.61 -3.05
N THR A 2 -32.71 84.56 -3.04
CA THR A 2 -31.87 83.33 -2.95
C THR A 2 -31.30 83.20 -1.56
N PRO A 3 -31.31 82.05 -0.91
CA PRO A 3 -30.43 81.81 0.24
C PRO A 3 -29.24 80.96 -0.11
N ILE A 4 -28.14 81.35 0.45
CA ILE A 4 -26.77 80.87 0.37
C ILE A 4 -26.62 79.51 1.08
N PRO A 5 -25.85 78.53 0.52
CA PRO A 5 -25.58 77.30 1.22
C PRO A 5 -24.41 77.43 2.24
N ARG A 6 -24.60 76.82 3.39
CA ARG A 6 -23.55 76.65 4.42
C ARG A 6 -22.65 75.49 4.09
N ILE A 7 -21.35 75.71 3.98
CA ILE A 7 -20.31 74.69 3.88
C ILE A 7 -20.03 74.12 5.28
N ALA A 8 -20.24 72.81 5.45
CA ALA A 8 -19.80 72.12 6.63
C ALA A 8 -18.47 71.39 6.29
N ALA A 9 -17.40 71.81 6.94
CA ALA A 9 -16.09 71.14 6.85
C ALA A 9 -16.10 69.86 7.68
N GLY A 10 -16.11 68.71 7.03
CA GLY A 10 -15.93 67.42 7.69
C GLY A 10 -14.45 67.09 7.85
N LEU A 11 -14.02 66.96 9.10
CA LEU A 11 -12.68 66.51 9.48
C LEU A 11 -12.59 64.98 9.26
N ALA A 12 -11.89 64.57 8.24
CA ALA A 12 -11.61 63.13 8.00
C ALA A 12 -10.48 62.67 8.92
N LEU A 13 -10.82 61.85 9.93
CA LEU A 13 -9.86 61.17 10.79
C LEU A 13 -9.36 59.93 10.03
N VAL A 14 -8.13 60.00 9.50
CA VAL A 14 -7.45 58.82 8.90
C VAL A 14 -6.91 57.98 10.07
N LEU A 15 -7.63 56.88 10.38
CA LEU A 15 -7.12 55.81 11.22
C LEU A 15 -6.16 54.99 10.38
N LEU A 16 -4.86 55.21 10.56
CA LEU A 16 -3.82 54.30 10.14
C LEU A 16 -3.91 53.01 11.00
N GLY A 17 -4.69 52.04 10.53
CA GLY A 17 -4.65 50.68 11.04
C GLY A 17 -3.32 50.06 10.60
N GLY A 18 -2.34 50.01 11.51
CA GLY A 18 -1.14 49.22 11.31
C GLY A 18 -1.55 47.75 11.30
N CYS A 19 -1.51 47.12 10.11
CA CYS A 19 -1.39 45.68 10.02
C CYS A 19 -0.02 45.35 10.61
N SER A 20 0.03 44.87 11.83
CA SER A 20 1.19 44.16 12.35
C SER A 20 1.17 42.79 11.65
N ASP A 21 1.98 42.65 10.59
CA ASP A 21 2.36 41.33 10.12
C ASP A 21 3.06 40.61 11.28
N ALA A 22 2.32 39.74 11.94
CA ALA A 22 2.87 38.80 12.91
C ALA A 22 3.61 37.69 12.13
N THR A 23 4.76 38.05 11.52
CA THR A 23 5.73 37.10 11.00
C THR A 23 6.73 36.75 12.10
N GLY A 24 6.22 36.21 13.22
CA GLY A 24 7.06 35.36 14.07
C GLY A 24 7.23 34.01 13.38
N PRO A 25 8.35 33.32 13.58
CA PRO A 25 8.45 31.92 13.15
C PRO A 25 7.25 31.17 13.73
N ALA A 26 6.57 30.37 12.90
CA ALA A 26 5.51 29.50 13.39
C ALA A 26 6.10 28.65 14.54
N GLU A 27 5.40 28.57 15.66
CA GLU A 27 5.82 27.70 16.74
C GLU A 27 5.71 26.25 16.26
N ASP A 28 6.73 25.43 16.54
CA ASP A 28 6.74 24.02 16.21
C ASP A 28 5.52 23.31 16.82
N ARG A 29 4.87 22.44 16.05
CA ARG A 29 3.74 21.61 16.50
C ARG A 29 4.26 20.49 17.40
N ILE A 30 4.22 20.69 18.71
CA ILE A 30 4.69 19.73 19.70
C ILE A 30 3.49 19.06 20.37
N VAL A 31 3.40 17.73 20.26
CA VAL A 31 2.35 16.90 20.88
C VAL A 31 2.99 15.88 21.81
N GLU A 32 2.63 15.87 23.08
CA GLU A 32 3.17 14.95 24.10
C GLU A 32 4.72 14.88 24.08
N GLY A 33 5.39 16.00 23.80
CA GLY A 33 6.85 16.12 23.73
C GLY A 33 7.46 15.72 22.40
N VAL A 34 6.68 15.27 21.42
CA VAL A 34 7.12 14.96 20.07
C VAL A 34 6.92 16.20 19.17
N ASN A 35 7.99 16.62 18.49
CA ASN A 35 7.93 17.67 17.48
C ASN A 35 7.43 17.07 16.16
N LEU A 36 6.14 17.27 15.82
CA LEU A 36 5.52 16.72 14.62
C LEU A 36 6.06 17.37 13.34
N ASP A 37 6.41 18.65 13.35
CA ASP A 37 6.98 19.32 12.18
C ASP A 37 8.34 18.73 11.83
N ALA A 38 9.15 18.40 12.84
CA ALA A 38 10.41 17.72 12.62
C ALA A 38 10.23 16.25 12.20
N LEU A 39 9.22 15.57 12.73
CA LEU A 39 8.92 14.18 12.38
C LEU A 39 8.46 14.05 10.93
N PHE A 40 7.59 14.95 10.49
CA PHE A 40 6.95 14.92 9.17
C PHE A 40 7.58 15.90 8.15
N ALA A 41 8.75 16.46 8.44
CA ALA A 41 9.51 17.21 7.45
C ALA A 41 9.83 16.35 6.22
N ASP A 42 9.93 16.94 5.05
CA ASP A 42 10.25 16.21 3.81
C ASP A 42 11.45 15.29 3.98
N PRO A 43 11.42 14.04 3.46
CA PRO A 43 12.54 13.12 3.50
C PRO A 43 13.79 13.69 2.82
N SER A 44 14.92 13.67 3.50
CA SER A 44 16.19 14.08 2.91
C SER A 44 16.78 12.95 2.04
N PRO A 45 17.57 13.27 1.01
CA PRO A 45 18.23 12.26 0.19
C PRO A 45 19.11 11.28 0.98
N SER A 46 19.70 11.72 2.10
CA SER A 46 20.51 10.84 2.95
C SER A 46 19.69 9.85 3.78
N GLU A 47 18.50 10.23 4.21
CA GLU A 47 17.55 9.32 4.90
C GLU A 47 17.04 8.27 3.92
N VAL A 48 16.64 8.68 2.72
CA VAL A 48 16.19 7.76 1.65
C VAL A 48 17.32 6.76 1.31
N ALA A 49 18.54 7.23 1.07
CA ALA A 49 19.68 6.36 0.79
C ALA A 49 19.98 5.38 1.94
N SER A 50 19.73 5.79 3.20
CA SER A 50 19.90 4.89 4.36
C SER A 50 18.88 3.75 4.36
N VAL A 51 17.64 4.01 3.98
CA VAL A 51 16.60 2.98 3.84
C VAL A 51 16.90 2.04 2.67
N GLU A 52 17.31 2.59 1.52
CA GLU A 52 17.71 1.79 0.35
C GLU A 52 18.90 0.87 0.66
N ALA A 53 19.88 1.36 1.41
CA ALA A 53 21.04 0.58 1.85
C ALA A 53 20.63 -0.55 2.82
N ASP A 54 19.66 -0.30 3.72
CA ASP A 54 19.11 -1.35 4.58
C ASP A 54 18.41 -2.44 3.74
N TRP A 55 17.54 -2.06 2.80
CA TRP A 55 16.88 -3.01 1.89
C TRP A 55 17.88 -3.83 1.06
N ALA A 56 18.91 -3.17 0.52
CA ALA A 56 19.94 -3.85 -0.26
C ALA A 56 20.79 -4.83 0.57
N GLY A 57 20.83 -4.64 1.89
CA GLY A 57 21.50 -5.56 2.82
C GLY A 57 20.65 -6.77 3.23
N ARG A 58 19.38 -6.81 2.85
CA ARG A 58 18.46 -7.91 3.18
C ARG A 58 18.54 -9.02 2.13
N ASP A 59 18.39 -10.25 2.57
CA ASP A 59 18.26 -11.41 1.72
C ASP A 59 16.86 -12.03 1.90
N PRO A 60 15.88 -11.69 1.05
CA PRO A 60 14.54 -12.27 1.11
C PRO A 60 14.46 -13.66 0.45
N SER A 61 15.58 -14.32 0.17
CA SER A 61 15.57 -15.65 -0.45
C SER A 61 14.90 -16.67 0.47
N ALA A 62 14.05 -17.51 -0.13
CA ALA A 62 13.35 -18.57 0.57
C ALA A 62 14.23 -19.82 0.69
N ALA A 63 14.16 -20.47 1.84
CA ALA A 63 14.76 -21.78 2.10
C ALA A 63 13.71 -22.80 2.57
N SER A 64 14.07 -24.07 2.66
CA SER A 64 13.26 -25.13 3.31
C SER A 64 11.82 -25.23 2.79
N VAL A 65 11.63 -25.16 1.46
CA VAL A 65 10.29 -25.18 0.85
C VAL A 65 9.63 -26.54 1.03
N VAL A 66 8.40 -26.56 1.60
CA VAL A 66 7.58 -27.74 1.82
C VAL A 66 6.17 -27.51 1.27
N THR A 67 5.60 -28.51 0.59
CA THR A 67 4.18 -28.51 0.23
C THR A 67 3.37 -29.05 1.40
N GLU A 68 2.55 -28.22 2.00
CA GLU A 68 1.68 -28.56 3.15
C GLU A 68 0.32 -29.12 2.69
N LEU A 69 -0.18 -28.62 1.56
CA LEU A 69 -1.42 -29.04 0.93
C LEU A 69 -1.25 -29.04 -0.59
N ASP A 70 -1.86 -30.00 -1.29
CA ASP A 70 -1.90 -30.07 -2.75
C ASP A 70 -3.25 -30.67 -3.18
N GLU A 71 -4.18 -29.83 -3.58
CA GLU A 71 -5.55 -30.24 -3.89
C GLU A 71 -6.03 -29.64 -5.22
N THR A 72 -7.06 -30.28 -5.79
CA THR A 72 -7.79 -29.73 -6.93
C THR A 72 -9.09 -29.11 -6.42
N VAL A 73 -9.29 -27.84 -6.74
CA VAL A 73 -10.48 -27.06 -6.38
C VAL A 73 -11.16 -26.53 -7.63
N THR A 74 -12.36 -25.97 -7.49
CA THR A 74 -13.08 -25.33 -8.60
C THR A 74 -13.47 -23.92 -8.19
N ALA A 75 -13.08 -22.92 -8.99
CA ALA A 75 -13.51 -21.53 -8.81
C ALA A 75 -13.91 -20.94 -10.17
N GLY A 76 -15.04 -20.22 -10.24
CA GLY A 76 -15.55 -19.64 -11.48
C GLY A 76 -15.90 -20.65 -12.59
N GLY A 77 -15.96 -21.95 -12.26
CA GLY A 77 -16.14 -23.04 -13.25
C GLY A 77 -14.82 -23.67 -13.72
N THR A 78 -13.67 -23.11 -13.37
CA THR A 78 -12.34 -23.60 -13.73
C THR A 78 -11.81 -24.57 -12.69
N SER A 79 -11.15 -25.64 -13.16
CA SER A 79 -10.45 -26.60 -12.32
C SER A 79 -9.05 -26.09 -12.02
N LEU A 80 -8.70 -25.92 -10.76
CA LEU A 80 -7.48 -25.33 -10.28
C LEU A 80 -6.73 -26.29 -9.37
N ARG A 81 -5.41 -26.37 -9.51
CA ARG A 81 -4.52 -26.95 -8.52
C ARG A 81 -4.16 -25.86 -7.51
N LEU A 82 -4.52 -26.08 -6.26
CA LEU A 82 -4.16 -25.23 -5.14
C LEU A 82 -3.11 -25.93 -4.29
N ARG A 83 -2.00 -25.26 -4.06
CA ARG A 83 -0.95 -25.69 -3.14
C ARG A 83 -0.76 -24.68 -2.05
N VAL A 84 -0.80 -25.12 -0.79
CA VAL A 84 -0.26 -24.36 0.33
C VAL A 84 1.18 -24.79 0.50
N VAL A 85 2.09 -23.82 0.52
CA VAL A 85 3.52 -24.07 0.71
C VAL A 85 4.01 -23.34 1.95
N SER A 86 4.94 -23.98 2.69
CA SER A 86 5.73 -23.28 3.69
C SER A 86 7.16 -23.10 3.19
N HIS A 87 7.81 -22.04 3.65
CA HIS A 87 9.20 -21.72 3.36
C HIS A 87 9.79 -20.89 4.53
N GLU A 88 11.10 -20.80 4.59
CA GLU A 88 11.79 -20.02 5.61
C GLU A 88 12.37 -18.73 5.02
N VAL A 89 12.15 -17.60 5.72
CA VAL A 89 12.72 -16.29 5.44
C VAL A 89 13.26 -15.72 6.75
N ASP A 90 14.50 -15.26 6.79
CA ASP A 90 15.15 -14.74 8.01
C ASP A 90 15.05 -15.73 9.21
N GLY A 91 15.02 -17.05 8.94
CA GLY A 91 14.91 -18.09 9.94
C GLY A 91 13.49 -18.27 10.54
N ASN A 92 12.49 -17.62 9.98
CA ASN A 92 11.08 -17.78 10.34
C ASN A 92 10.35 -18.53 9.24
N ARG A 93 9.40 -19.39 9.63
CA ARG A 93 8.54 -20.12 8.68
C ARG A 93 7.37 -19.27 8.28
N HIS A 94 7.18 -19.15 6.96
CA HIS A 94 6.05 -18.44 6.34
C HIS A 94 5.23 -19.38 5.49
N TYR A 95 3.98 -19.01 5.24
CA TYR A 95 3.05 -19.77 4.41
C TYR A 95 2.53 -18.91 3.27
N GLY A 96 2.15 -19.56 2.18
CA GLY A 96 1.49 -18.95 1.06
C GLY A 96 0.76 -19.97 0.21
N ALA A 97 -0.17 -19.52 -0.61
CA ALA A 97 -0.84 -20.35 -1.58
C ALA A 97 -0.38 -20.06 -3.01
N ILE A 98 -0.30 -21.11 -3.83
CA ILE A 98 -0.03 -21.04 -5.27
C ILE A 98 -1.20 -21.73 -5.95
N VAL A 99 -1.90 -21.00 -6.83
CA VAL A 99 -3.10 -21.48 -7.52
C VAL A 99 -2.85 -21.44 -9.03
N VAL A 100 -3.08 -22.56 -9.70
CA VAL A 100 -2.76 -22.74 -11.13
C VAL A 100 -3.88 -23.50 -11.82
N PRO A 101 -4.36 -23.10 -13.01
CA PRO A 101 -5.30 -23.89 -13.80
C PRO A 101 -4.72 -25.28 -14.10
N THR A 102 -5.55 -26.34 -13.93
CA THR A 102 -5.07 -27.73 -14.10
C THR A 102 -4.72 -28.07 -15.55
N ASP A 103 -5.23 -27.33 -16.50
CA ASP A 103 -5.03 -27.49 -17.95
C ASP A 103 -4.16 -26.39 -18.58
N LEU A 104 -3.47 -25.58 -17.74
CA LEU A 104 -2.55 -24.54 -18.19
C LEU A 104 -1.56 -25.08 -19.21
N GLN A 105 -1.46 -24.42 -20.36
CA GLN A 105 -0.54 -24.78 -21.45
C GLN A 105 0.60 -23.75 -21.58
N GLY A 106 1.83 -24.19 -21.48
CA GLY A 106 2.98 -23.30 -21.57
C GLY A 106 3.22 -22.48 -20.31
N THR A 107 3.60 -21.20 -20.46
CA THR A 107 3.81 -20.27 -19.35
C THR A 107 2.70 -19.21 -19.33
N ALA A 108 2.36 -18.73 -18.15
CA ALA A 108 1.31 -17.77 -17.90
C ALA A 108 1.78 -16.65 -16.97
N PRO A 109 1.17 -15.45 -17.03
CA PRO A 109 1.43 -14.36 -16.11
C PRO A 109 1.30 -14.79 -14.65
N VAL A 110 2.14 -14.23 -13.80
CA VAL A 110 2.06 -14.40 -12.34
C VAL A 110 1.33 -13.21 -11.75
N ILE A 111 0.24 -13.46 -11.05
CA ILE A 111 -0.52 -12.45 -10.31
C ILE A 111 -0.31 -12.66 -8.81
N ILE A 112 0.35 -11.71 -8.17
CA ILE A 112 0.50 -11.72 -6.72
C ILE A 112 -0.73 -11.02 -6.14
N TYR A 113 -1.55 -11.74 -5.38
CA TYR A 113 -2.63 -11.14 -4.60
C TYR A 113 -2.13 -10.76 -3.21
N SER A 114 -1.91 -9.47 -3.00
CA SER A 114 -1.48 -8.89 -1.72
C SER A 114 -2.70 -8.41 -0.95
N HIS A 115 -3.08 -9.18 0.08
CA HIS A 115 -4.33 -9.00 0.83
C HIS A 115 -4.33 -7.81 1.79
N GLY A 116 -5.50 -7.29 2.12
CA GLY A 116 -5.72 -6.24 3.11
C GLY A 116 -5.83 -6.78 4.55
N GLY A 117 -5.97 -5.87 5.50
CA GLY A 117 -6.15 -6.22 6.92
C GLY A 117 -4.86 -6.62 7.62
N ASP A 118 -4.98 -7.16 8.83
CA ASP A 118 -3.91 -7.71 9.66
C ASP A 118 -4.32 -9.03 10.35
N GLY A 119 -5.39 -9.65 9.85
CA GLY A 119 -5.91 -10.95 10.30
C GLY A 119 -5.45 -12.16 9.48
N GLY A 120 -4.63 -11.93 8.46
CA GLY A 120 -4.20 -12.95 7.52
C GLY A 120 -5.06 -13.01 6.26
N VAL A 121 -4.90 -14.09 5.49
CA VAL A 121 -5.60 -14.29 4.21
C VAL A 121 -6.44 -15.57 4.24
N ASP A 122 -7.68 -15.45 3.80
CA ASP A 122 -8.57 -16.57 3.49
C ASP A 122 -8.48 -16.86 1.98
N VAL A 123 -7.95 -18.03 1.63
CA VAL A 123 -7.79 -18.43 0.24
C VAL A 123 -9.13 -18.67 -0.44
N ASP A 124 -10.17 -19.10 0.30
CA ASP A 124 -11.53 -19.26 -0.25
C ASP A 124 -12.07 -17.89 -0.71
N GLU A 125 -11.82 -16.81 0.05
CA GLU A 125 -12.15 -15.44 -0.37
C GLU A 125 -11.33 -14.99 -1.59
N ALA A 126 -10.02 -15.30 -1.63
CA ALA A 126 -9.18 -14.99 -2.78
C ALA A 126 -9.64 -15.70 -4.06
N LEU A 127 -10.16 -16.93 -3.96
CA LEU A 127 -10.75 -17.66 -5.08
C LEU A 127 -12.03 -17.00 -5.63
N LEU A 128 -12.73 -16.15 -4.86
CA LEU A 128 -13.82 -15.33 -5.39
C LEU A 128 -13.31 -14.25 -6.35
N ILE A 129 -12.15 -13.65 -6.07
CA ILE A 129 -11.50 -12.68 -6.97
C ILE A 129 -11.11 -13.37 -8.26
N PHE A 130 -10.54 -14.57 -8.16
CA PHE A 130 -10.26 -15.42 -9.31
C PHE A 130 -11.52 -15.66 -10.15
N SER A 131 -12.64 -15.98 -9.51
CA SER A 131 -13.92 -16.19 -10.20
C SER A 131 -14.45 -14.95 -10.94
N VAL A 132 -14.14 -13.74 -10.43
CA VAL A 132 -14.52 -12.46 -11.08
C VAL A 132 -13.63 -12.20 -12.31
N ALA A 133 -12.38 -12.63 -12.29
CA ALA A 133 -11.46 -12.49 -13.44
C ALA A 133 -11.87 -13.41 -14.62
N GLY A 134 -12.69 -14.44 -14.37
CA GLY A 134 -13.24 -15.32 -15.42
C GLY A 134 -12.16 -15.98 -16.27
N ASP A 135 -12.33 -15.98 -17.60
CA ASP A 135 -11.40 -16.60 -18.56
C ASP A 135 -9.96 -16.09 -18.43
N LEU A 136 -9.76 -14.84 -17.91
CA LEU A 136 -8.41 -14.29 -17.69
C LEU A 136 -7.68 -14.99 -16.55
N ALA A 137 -8.41 -15.46 -15.56
CA ALA A 137 -7.83 -16.25 -14.47
C ALA A 137 -7.39 -17.63 -14.94
N ASP A 138 -8.04 -18.20 -15.96
CA ASP A 138 -7.72 -19.50 -16.54
C ASP A 138 -6.35 -19.52 -17.24
N GLU A 139 -5.79 -18.34 -17.49
CA GLU A 139 -4.49 -18.16 -18.16
C GLU A 139 -3.45 -17.50 -17.22
N SER A 140 -3.56 -17.69 -15.89
CA SER A 140 -2.66 -17.06 -14.92
C SER A 140 -2.29 -17.96 -13.75
N VAL A 141 -1.12 -17.69 -13.16
CA VAL A 141 -0.64 -18.31 -11.92
C VAL A 141 -0.84 -17.29 -10.79
N TRP A 142 -1.58 -17.68 -9.75
CA TRP A 142 -1.83 -16.79 -8.61
C TRP A 142 -0.93 -17.16 -7.44
N VAL A 143 -0.34 -16.15 -6.81
CA VAL A 143 0.56 -16.25 -5.67
C VAL A 143 -0.02 -15.42 -4.52
N ILE A 144 -0.35 -16.05 -3.41
CA ILE A 144 -1.09 -15.47 -2.30
C ILE A 144 -0.24 -15.59 -1.03
N PRO A 145 0.53 -14.57 -0.65
CA PRO A 145 1.33 -14.58 0.57
C PRO A 145 0.44 -14.44 1.82
N SER A 146 0.86 -15.11 2.90
CA SER A 146 0.48 -14.74 4.26
C SER A 146 1.67 -14.04 4.91
N PHE A 147 1.46 -12.85 5.45
CA PHE A 147 2.54 -12.09 6.06
C PHE A 147 2.90 -12.64 7.45
N ARG A 148 4.04 -12.24 7.98
CA ARG A 148 4.53 -12.68 9.30
C ARG A 148 3.51 -12.41 10.40
N SER A 149 3.43 -13.32 11.37
CA SER A 149 2.46 -13.37 12.47
C SER A 149 1.00 -13.59 12.06
N GLU A 150 0.71 -13.73 10.76
CA GLU A 150 -0.64 -13.88 10.24
C GLU A 150 -0.92 -15.31 9.78
N SER A 151 -2.21 -15.63 9.64
CA SER A 151 -2.65 -16.96 9.22
C SER A 151 -3.09 -16.98 7.76
N LEU A 152 -2.71 -18.03 7.05
CA LEU A 152 -3.35 -18.45 5.82
C LEU A 152 -4.42 -19.49 6.17
N GLN A 153 -5.64 -19.28 5.67
CA GLN A 153 -6.78 -20.16 5.92
C GLN A 153 -7.29 -20.72 4.59
N PHE A 154 -7.68 -22.00 4.60
CA PHE A 154 -8.31 -22.66 3.47
C PHE A 154 -9.07 -23.90 3.94
N ASP A 155 -10.31 -24.08 3.52
CA ASP A 155 -11.21 -25.22 3.82
C ASP A 155 -11.19 -25.61 5.32
N GLY A 156 -11.27 -24.62 6.20
CA GLY A 156 -11.26 -24.80 7.66
C GLY A 156 -9.91 -25.19 8.25
N GLN A 157 -8.84 -25.29 7.46
CA GLN A 157 -7.47 -25.42 7.92
C GLN A 157 -6.82 -24.04 8.09
N SER A 158 -5.77 -23.97 8.92
CA SER A 158 -5.07 -22.71 9.18
C SER A 158 -3.57 -22.97 9.39
N TRP A 159 -2.74 -22.16 8.75
CA TRP A 159 -1.28 -22.15 8.87
C TRP A 159 -0.84 -20.74 9.28
N THR A 160 -0.11 -20.61 10.37
CA THR A 160 0.30 -19.29 10.89
C THR A 160 1.77 -19.05 10.59
N SER A 161 2.06 -17.97 9.88
CA SER A 161 3.42 -17.50 9.61
C SER A 161 4.09 -17.00 10.89
N GLU A 162 5.36 -17.34 11.06
CA GLU A 162 6.16 -16.96 12.23
C GLU A 162 6.75 -15.53 12.08
N GLY A 163 7.38 -15.06 13.15
CA GLY A 163 8.04 -13.76 13.21
C GLY A 163 7.13 -12.66 13.77
N ASP A 164 7.76 -11.57 14.23
CA ASP A 164 7.02 -10.42 14.76
C ASP A 164 6.36 -9.65 13.61
N PRO A 165 5.16 -9.07 13.81
CA PRO A 165 4.51 -8.23 12.82
C PRO A 165 5.47 -7.14 12.30
N SER A 166 5.42 -6.85 11.01
CA SER A 166 6.23 -5.78 10.42
C SER A 166 5.54 -5.18 9.18
N PRO A 167 4.39 -4.52 9.38
CA PRO A 167 3.55 -4.02 8.30
C PRO A 167 4.32 -3.05 7.40
N TRP A 168 4.17 -3.24 6.09
CA TRP A 168 4.81 -2.45 5.02
C TRP A 168 6.35 -2.40 5.08
N ASP A 169 6.99 -3.35 5.78
CA ASP A 169 8.46 -3.47 5.82
C ASP A 169 8.88 -4.92 5.54
N ARG A 170 8.82 -5.81 6.55
CA ARG A 170 9.18 -7.23 6.36
C ARG A 170 8.09 -8.02 5.63
N ASP A 171 6.84 -7.57 5.63
CA ASP A 171 5.80 -8.14 4.76
C ASP A 171 6.23 -8.14 3.28
N VAL A 172 7.02 -7.14 2.87
CA VAL A 172 7.59 -7.06 1.52
C VAL A 172 8.59 -8.19 1.27
N ASP A 173 9.46 -8.48 2.26
CA ASP A 173 10.41 -9.59 2.18
C ASP A 173 9.65 -10.94 2.08
N ASP A 174 8.58 -11.11 2.87
CA ASP A 174 7.75 -12.32 2.87
C ASP A 174 7.06 -12.55 1.51
N GLY A 175 6.47 -11.49 0.93
CA GLY A 175 5.84 -11.54 -0.39
C GLY A 175 6.84 -11.84 -1.52
N LEU A 176 8.03 -11.23 -1.49
CA LEU A 176 9.09 -11.47 -2.47
C LEU A 176 9.66 -12.89 -2.37
N ALA A 177 9.80 -13.42 -1.15
CA ALA A 177 10.23 -14.80 -0.93
C ALA A 177 9.24 -15.81 -1.51
N LEU A 178 7.92 -15.61 -1.30
CA LEU A 178 6.91 -16.49 -1.88
C LEU A 178 6.87 -16.41 -3.41
N LEU A 179 7.10 -15.24 -4.00
CA LEU A 179 7.26 -15.12 -5.45
C LEU A 179 8.40 -16.01 -5.96
N ASP A 180 9.55 -15.99 -5.31
CA ASP A 180 10.69 -16.83 -5.69
C ASP A 180 10.38 -18.32 -5.53
N VAL A 181 9.66 -18.70 -4.47
CA VAL A 181 9.15 -20.08 -4.30
C VAL A 181 8.24 -20.46 -5.47
N ALA A 182 7.25 -19.61 -5.79
CA ALA A 182 6.29 -19.89 -6.87
C ALA A 182 7.01 -20.10 -8.22
N LEU A 183 7.93 -19.22 -8.57
CA LEU A 183 8.73 -19.34 -9.80
C LEU A 183 9.61 -20.60 -9.82
N ALA A 184 10.05 -21.08 -8.66
CA ALA A 184 10.89 -22.28 -8.56
C ALA A 184 10.07 -23.58 -8.63
N VAL A 185 8.85 -23.61 -8.05
CA VAL A 185 8.06 -24.85 -7.93
C VAL A 185 6.98 -24.98 -8.98
N GLU A 186 6.66 -23.90 -9.73
CA GLU A 186 5.63 -23.87 -10.76
C GLU A 186 6.26 -23.55 -12.14
N PRO A 187 6.52 -24.57 -12.97
CA PRO A 187 7.12 -24.35 -14.29
C PRO A 187 6.26 -23.55 -15.27
N GLY A 188 4.94 -23.45 -14.99
CA GLY A 188 3.99 -22.63 -15.76
C GLY A 188 4.04 -21.15 -15.42
N ALA A 189 4.74 -20.72 -14.37
CA ALA A 189 4.87 -19.32 -14.01
C ALA A 189 5.87 -18.59 -14.91
N ASP A 190 5.45 -17.51 -15.60
CA ASP A 190 6.36 -16.70 -16.42
C ASP A 190 7.15 -15.70 -15.55
N PRO A 191 8.48 -15.84 -15.42
CA PRO A 191 9.29 -14.93 -14.63
C PRO A 191 9.44 -13.53 -15.25
N ASN A 192 8.96 -13.33 -16.48
CA ASN A 192 9.02 -12.06 -17.20
C ASN A 192 7.65 -11.37 -17.33
N ASP A 193 6.61 -11.92 -16.75
CA ASP A 193 5.27 -11.35 -16.74
C ASP A 193 4.67 -11.47 -15.34
N ILE A 194 5.02 -10.52 -14.47
CA ILE A 194 4.64 -10.53 -13.05
C ILE A 194 3.85 -9.25 -12.73
N ALA A 195 2.64 -9.42 -12.23
CA ALA A 195 1.80 -8.33 -11.78
C ALA A 195 1.40 -8.48 -10.31
N ILE A 196 1.01 -7.38 -9.69
CA ILE A 196 0.44 -7.37 -8.34
C ILE A 196 -0.98 -6.81 -8.39
N LEU A 197 -1.88 -7.49 -7.69
CA LEU A 197 -3.17 -6.97 -7.27
C LEU A 197 -3.12 -6.75 -5.76
N GLY A 198 -3.01 -5.51 -5.34
CA GLY A 198 -2.91 -5.14 -3.93
C GLY A 198 -4.18 -4.44 -3.44
N VAL A 199 -4.61 -4.78 -2.21
CA VAL A 199 -5.81 -4.21 -1.60
C VAL A 199 -5.47 -3.68 -0.21
N SER A 200 -5.84 -2.41 0.09
CA SER A 200 -5.65 -1.80 1.40
C SER A 200 -4.18 -1.90 1.88
N ARG A 201 -3.91 -2.47 3.06
CA ARG A 201 -2.53 -2.73 3.52
C ARG A 201 -1.69 -3.45 2.46
N GLY A 202 -2.26 -4.45 1.79
CA GLY A 202 -1.56 -5.20 0.75
C GLY A 202 -1.24 -4.38 -0.50
N ALA A 203 -1.99 -3.31 -0.77
CA ALA A 203 -1.65 -2.37 -1.85
C ALA A 203 -0.34 -1.63 -1.53
N GLY A 204 -0.18 -1.11 -0.30
CA GLY A 204 1.08 -0.51 0.14
C GLY A 204 2.25 -1.50 0.11
N VAL A 205 2.03 -2.76 0.53
CA VAL A 205 3.05 -3.83 0.42
C VAL A 205 3.40 -4.09 -1.05
N GLY A 206 2.40 -4.20 -1.93
CA GLY A 206 2.59 -4.42 -3.37
C GLY A 206 3.39 -3.32 -4.06
N LEU A 207 3.12 -2.05 -3.72
CA LEU A 207 3.91 -0.92 -4.20
C LEU A 207 5.39 -1.05 -3.81
N LEU A 208 5.67 -1.37 -2.54
CA LEU A 208 7.03 -1.56 -2.05
C LEU A 208 7.70 -2.81 -2.63
N MET A 209 6.96 -3.88 -2.91
CA MET A 209 7.47 -5.04 -3.66
C MET A 209 7.92 -4.62 -5.06
N GLY A 210 7.11 -3.84 -5.79
CA GLY A 210 7.46 -3.35 -7.12
C GLY A 210 8.67 -2.43 -7.14
N ILE A 211 8.85 -1.60 -6.11
CA ILE A 211 10.05 -0.75 -5.94
C ILE A 211 11.30 -1.62 -5.72
N ARG A 212 11.18 -2.71 -4.96
CA ARG A 212 12.32 -3.54 -4.56
C ARG A 212 12.64 -4.71 -5.51
N ASN A 213 11.77 -5.00 -6.47
CA ASN A 213 11.96 -6.11 -7.41
C ASN A 213 11.58 -5.75 -8.85
N ALA A 214 12.60 -5.48 -9.65
CA ALA A 214 12.44 -5.05 -11.06
C ALA A 214 11.84 -6.12 -12.00
N ARG A 215 11.55 -7.35 -11.52
CA ARG A 215 10.79 -8.35 -12.30
C ARG A 215 9.30 -8.07 -12.30
N ILE A 216 8.81 -7.25 -11.37
CA ILE A 216 7.39 -6.87 -11.31
C ILE A 216 7.15 -5.78 -12.34
N ASP A 217 6.28 -6.07 -13.32
CA ASP A 217 6.03 -5.20 -14.48
C ASP A 217 4.94 -4.17 -14.22
N ARG A 218 3.93 -4.54 -13.41
CA ARG A 218 2.74 -3.73 -13.20
C ARG A 218 2.05 -4.01 -11.88
N ILE A 219 1.41 -3.00 -11.37
CA ILE A 219 0.67 -3.05 -10.10
C ILE A 219 -0.71 -2.43 -10.30
N VAL A 220 -1.75 -3.13 -9.88
CA VAL A 220 -3.06 -2.56 -9.59
C VAL A 220 -3.17 -2.45 -8.08
N GLU A 221 -3.46 -1.25 -7.60
CA GLU A 221 -3.67 -1.01 -6.18
C GLU A 221 -5.05 -0.44 -5.92
N PHE A 222 -5.70 -0.94 -4.88
CA PHE A 222 -6.97 -0.44 -4.37
C PHE A 222 -6.79 0.14 -2.98
N PHE A 223 -7.05 1.44 -2.84
CA PHE A 223 -7.13 2.22 -1.59
C PHE A 223 -6.01 1.90 -0.59
N GLY A 224 -4.77 1.81 -1.06
CA GLY A 224 -3.60 1.55 -0.23
C GLY A 224 -3.04 2.79 0.45
N PRO A 225 -2.34 2.62 1.58
CA PRO A 225 -1.49 3.69 2.13
C PRO A 225 -0.24 3.83 1.25
N THR A 226 0.00 5.02 0.74
CA THR A 226 1.09 5.32 -0.20
C THR A 226 2.13 6.27 0.37
N ASP A 227 1.72 7.14 1.32
CA ASP A 227 2.53 8.23 1.84
C ASP A 227 2.40 8.36 3.37
N PHE A 228 3.44 7.95 4.08
CA PHE A 228 3.50 8.04 5.54
C PHE A 228 3.90 9.43 6.05
N PHE A 229 4.02 10.43 5.17
CA PHE A 229 4.19 11.85 5.49
C PHE A 229 2.95 12.69 5.23
N ASP A 230 1.91 12.09 4.63
CA ASP A 230 0.63 12.75 4.33
C ASP A 230 -0.14 13.14 5.60
N VAL A 231 -1.04 14.12 5.45
CA VAL A 231 -1.86 14.66 6.55
C VAL A 231 -2.67 13.58 7.28
N PHE A 232 -3.19 12.57 6.56
CA PHE A 232 -3.90 11.45 7.16
C PHE A 232 -3.03 10.71 8.19
N VAL A 233 -1.77 10.40 7.84
CA VAL A 233 -0.85 9.72 8.76
C VAL A 233 -0.42 10.63 9.90
N GLN A 234 -0.26 11.93 9.65
CA GLN A 234 0.01 12.92 10.71
C GLN A 234 -1.09 12.90 11.76
N ASP A 235 -2.36 12.92 11.35
CA ASP A 235 -3.52 12.89 12.25
C ASP A 235 -3.59 11.57 13.03
N VAL A 236 -3.35 10.42 12.35
CA VAL A 236 -3.27 9.09 12.98
C VAL A 236 -2.18 9.05 14.08
N VAL A 237 -1.01 9.59 13.81
CA VAL A 237 0.10 9.63 14.78
C VAL A 237 -0.22 10.58 15.93
N GLU A 238 -0.80 11.75 15.66
CA GLU A 238 -1.20 12.70 16.70
C GLU A 238 -2.23 12.11 17.65
N GLU A 239 -3.29 11.48 17.11
CA GLU A 239 -4.31 10.81 17.90
C GLU A 239 -3.72 9.69 18.77
N ALA A 240 -2.78 8.90 18.21
CA ALA A 240 -2.10 7.84 18.96
C ALA A 240 -1.21 8.40 20.09
N LEU A 241 -0.51 9.52 19.87
CA LEU A 241 0.27 10.23 20.90
C LEU A 241 -0.65 10.75 22.01
N LEU A 242 -1.83 11.23 21.67
CA LEU A 242 -2.85 11.71 22.64
C LEU A 242 -3.57 10.55 23.36
N GLY A 243 -3.26 9.28 23.05
CA GLY A 243 -3.82 8.10 23.69
C GLY A 243 -5.16 7.63 23.11
N ALA A 244 -5.51 8.07 21.91
CA ALA A 244 -6.71 7.70 21.17
C ALA A 244 -6.38 7.11 19.79
N PRO A 245 -5.58 6.02 19.70
CA PRO A 245 -5.19 5.45 18.41
C PRO A 245 -6.42 4.95 17.65
N ARG A 246 -6.48 5.21 16.35
CA ARG A 246 -7.51 4.64 15.45
C ARG A 246 -7.33 3.11 15.39
N ASN A 247 -8.42 2.40 15.17
CA ASN A 247 -8.36 0.95 14.91
C ASN A 247 -8.13 0.70 13.40
N LEU A 248 -6.87 0.74 12.98
CA LEU A 248 -6.47 0.53 11.59
C LEU A 248 -5.50 -0.66 11.50
N PRO A 249 -5.55 -1.45 10.40
CA PRO A 249 -4.61 -2.55 10.16
C PRO A 249 -3.16 -2.06 10.24
N GLY A 250 -2.31 -2.80 10.97
CA GLY A 250 -0.90 -2.46 11.20
C GLY A 250 -0.63 -1.35 12.21
N LEU A 251 -1.63 -0.52 12.56
CA LEU A 251 -1.41 0.59 13.50
C LEU A 251 -1.11 0.12 14.92
N ALA A 252 -1.72 -0.95 15.40
CA ALA A 252 -1.44 -1.48 16.74
C ALA A 252 0.07 -1.75 16.93
N TYR A 253 0.69 -2.42 15.96
CA TYR A 253 2.13 -2.68 15.95
C TYR A 253 2.94 -1.38 15.90
N LEU A 254 2.63 -0.46 14.97
CA LEU A 254 3.36 0.81 14.86
C LEU A 254 3.18 1.68 16.11
N ASN A 255 2.02 1.65 16.74
CA ASN A 255 1.81 2.35 18.00
C ASN A 255 2.70 1.81 19.12
N GLU A 256 2.80 0.49 19.27
CA GLU A 256 3.61 -0.14 20.31
C GLU A 256 5.12 -0.03 20.07
N THR A 257 5.56 -0.19 18.82
CA THR A 257 6.98 -0.31 18.49
C THR A 257 7.62 1.01 18.03
N LEU A 258 6.82 1.98 17.59
CA LEU A 258 7.32 3.26 17.06
C LEU A 258 6.76 4.47 17.81
N ILE A 259 5.42 4.65 17.83
CA ILE A 259 4.81 5.90 18.30
C ILE A 259 4.97 6.08 19.81
N GLN A 260 4.62 5.07 20.62
CA GLN A 260 4.77 5.16 22.06
C GLN A 260 6.24 5.16 22.53
N PRO A 261 7.18 4.38 21.92
CA PRO A 261 8.61 4.54 22.18
C PRO A 261 9.15 5.93 21.81
N LEU A 262 8.71 6.54 20.71
CA LEU A 262 9.05 7.91 20.34
C LEU A 262 8.57 8.91 21.40
N ARG A 263 7.32 8.80 21.85
CA ARG A 263 6.76 9.60 22.94
C ARG A 263 7.57 9.50 24.23
N ARG A 264 8.09 8.31 24.56
CA ARG A 264 8.91 8.08 25.76
C ARG A 264 10.39 8.45 25.59
N GLY A 265 10.81 8.84 24.37
CA GLY A 265 12.22 9.13 24.04
C GLY A 265 13.11 7.88 23.94
N GLU A 266 12.54 6.70 23.82
CA GLU A 266 13.24 5.41 23.61
C GLU A 266 13.65 5.25 22.14
N VAL A 267 12.88 5.84 21.23
CA VAL A 267 13.14 6.00 19.79
C VAL A 267 13.35 7.48 19.50
N THR A 268 14.39 7.81 18.76
CA THR A 268 14.66 9.19 18.33
C THR A 268 13.79 9.58 17.13
N THR A 269 13.54 10.89 16.93
CA THR A 269 12.86 11.39 15.73
C THR A 269 13.53 10.90 14.44
N ALA A 270 14.87 10.88 14.39
CA ALA A 270 15.60 10.39 13.22
C ALA A 270 15.32 8.90 12.93
N GLN A 271 15.26 8.04 13.96
CA GLN A 271 14.88 6.63 13.80
C GLN A 271 13.43 6.48 13.35
N ALA A 272 12.50 7.24 13.96
CA ALA A 272 11.09 7.21 13.57
C ALA A 272 10.89 7.64 12.11
N ARG A 273 11.60 8.66 11.66
CA ARG A 273 11.57 9.13 10.27
C ARG A 273 12.01 8.03 9.27
N LEU A 274 13.06 7.27 9.58
CA LEU A 274 13.47 6.15 8.73
C LEU A 274 12.38 5.07 8.64
N GLU A 275 11.62 4.84 9.74
CA GLU A 275 10.49 3.91 9.74
C GLU A 275 9.30 4.43 8.90
N LEU A 276 9.05 5.74 8.88
CA LEU A 276 8.04 6.34 7.99
C LEU A 276 8.50 6.29 6.52
N ILE A 277 9.75 6.63 6.24
CA ILE A 277 10.31 6.64 4.88
C ILE A 277 10.24 5.26 4.25
N ARG A 278 10.63 4.20 4.97
CA ARG A 278 10.62 2.81 4.44
C ARG A 278 9.24 2.29 4.09
N ARG A 279 8.17 2.92 4.61
CA ARG A 279 6.76 2.58 4.35
C ARG A 279 6.09 3.48 3.32
N SER A 280 6.75 4.57 2.92
CA SER A 280 6.19 5.57 1.99
C SER A 280 6.58 5.25 0.55
N ALA A 281 5.73 4.54 -0.19
CA ALA A 281 5.97 4.22 -1.59
C ALA A 281 6.14 5.48 -2.45
N VAL A 282 5.46 6.57 -2.10
CA VAL A 282 5.55 7.87 -2.81
C VAL A 282 6.97 8.43 -2.84
N VAL A 283 7.78 8.18 -1.81
CA VAL A 283 9.19 8.60 -1.74
C VAL A 283 10.02 7.96 -2.87
N TYR A 284 9.63 6.77 -3.30
CA TYR A 284 10.31 5.97 -4.33
C TYR A 284 9.51 5.87 -5.63
N ALA A 285 8.56 6.78 -5.85
CA ALA A 285 7.63 6.73 -6.99
C ALA A 285 8.32 6.65 -8.36
N SER A 286 9.53 7.19 -8.49
CA SER A 286 10.33 7.08 -9.73
C SER A 286 10.82 5.65 -10.03
N GLN A 287 10.82 4.76 -9.04
CA GLN A 287 11.23 3.36 -9.15
C GLN A 287 10.05 2.40 -9.35
N LEU A 288 8.80 2.88 -9.20
CA LEU A 288 7.62 2.06 -9.40
C LEU A 288 7.53 1.54 -10.84
N PRO A 289 7.09 0.30 -11.06
CA PRO A 289 6.71 -0.18 -12.38
C PRO A 289 5.46 0.53 -12.89
N ARG A 290 4.82 0.02 -13.93
CA ARG A 290 3.51 0.53 -14.37
C ARG A 290 2.51 0.40 -13.23
N LEU A 291 1.74 1.46 -12.97
CA LEU A 291 0.82 1.51 -11.83
C LEU A 291 -0.57 1.98 -12.25
N GLN A 292 -1.59 1.24 -11.84
CA GLN A 292 -2.97 1.68 -11.86
C GLN A 292 -3.51 1.76 -10.44
N LEU A 293 -4.00 2.95 -10.04
CA LEU A 293 -4.46 3.28 -8.70
C LEU A 293 -5.96 3.54 -8.69
N HIS A 294 -6.68 2.92 -7.75
CA HIS A 294 -8.12 3.09 -7.53
C HIS A 294 -8.43 3.48 -6.09
N HIS A 295 -9.13 4.61 -5.89
CA HIS A 295 -9.48 5.08 -4.54
C HIS A 295 -10.86 5.75 -4.50
N GLY A 296 -11.65 5.44 -3.47
CA GLY A 296 -12.94 6.08 -3.24
C GLY A 296 -12.79 7.41 -2.48
N THR A 297 -13.48 8.47 -2.90
CA THR A 297 -13.38 9.79 -2.24
C THR A 297 -14.07 9.85 -0.88
N ALA A 298 -14.89 8.85 -0.51
CA ALA A 298 -15.53 8.71 0.80
C ALA A 298 -14.96 7.52 1.59
N ASP A 299 -13.71 7.12 1.32
CA ASP A 299 -13.03 6.10 2.08
C ASP A 299 -12.74 6.60 3.51
N ALA A 300 -13.29 5.89 4.51
CA ALA A 300 -13.16 6.22 5.93
C ALA A 300 -12.08 5.38 6.65
N VAL A 301 -11.39 4.48 5.94
CA VAL A 301 -10.32 3.63 6.47
C VAL A 301 -8.95 4.17 6.08
N VAL A 302 -8.72 4.35 4.78
CA VAL A 302 -7.55 5.02 4.22
C VAL A 302 -8.04 6.25 3.48
N GLU A 303 -7.71 7.43 3.96
CA GLU A 303 -8.23 8.67 3.39
C GLU A 303 -7.71 8.90 1.96
N VAL A 304 -8.56 9.50 1.12
CA VAL A 304 -8.27 9.74 -0.30
C VAL A 304 -7.00 10.58 -0.53
N SER A 305 -6.56 11.33 0.47
CA SER A 305 -5.31 12.10 0.43
C SER A 305 -4.08 11.23 0.11
N GLN A 306 -4.10 9.96 0.49
CA GLN A 306 -3.07 8.97 0.15
C GLN A 306 -2.98 8.76 -1.37
N ALA A 307 -4.11 8.55 -2.03
CA ALA A 307 -4.17 8.44 -3.48
C ALA A 307 -3.79 9.76 -4.17
N GLU A 308 -4.29 10.88 -3.67
CA GLU A 308 -3.97 12.22 -4.20
C GLU A 308 -2.46 12.52 -4.09
N SER A 309 -1.78 12.09 -3.01
CA SER A 309 -0.33 12.25 -2.87
C SER A 309 0.42 11.48 -3.95
N MET A 310 0.06 10.21 -4.18
CA MET A 310 0.67 9.39 -5.25
C MET A 310 0.39 9.98 -6.63
N ILE A 311 -0.85 10.38 -6.93
CA ILE A 311 -1.22 10.98 -8.21
C ILE A 311 -0.38 12.24 -8.47
N ARG A 312 -0.34 13.18 -7.53
CA ARG A 312 0.47 14.41 -7.66
C ARG A 312 1.95 14.10 -7.88
N THR A 313 2.48 13.10 -7.20
CA THR A 313 3.90 12.71 -7.34
C THR A 313 4.18 12.11 -8.70
N MET A 314 3.32 11.22 -9.19
CA MET A 314 3.47 10.61 -10.52
C MET A 314 3.36 11.65 -11.64
N GLU A 315 2.40 12.58 -11.54
CA GLU A 315 2.26 13.70 -12.49
C GLU A 315 3.49 14.63 -12.48
N ALA A 316 4.03 14.93 -11.31
CA ALA A 316 5.26 15.72 -11.15
C ALA A 316 6.50 15.03 -11.77
N LEU A 317 6.52 13.70 -11.79
CA LEU A 317 7.54 12.89 -12.47
C LEU A 317 7.29 12.78 -13.98
N GLY A 318 6.17 13.32 -14.50
CA GLY A 318 5.78 13.22 -15.89
C GLY A 318 5.28 11.83 -16.30
N ARG A 319 4.83 11.04 -15.34
CA ARG A 319 4.29 9.69 -15.55
C ARG A 319 2.77 9.79 -15.76
N PHE A 320 2.31 9.28 -16.88
CA PHE A 320 0.91 9.27 -17.32
C PHE A 320 0.60 7.97 -18.06
N ALA A 321 -0.66 7.74 -18.43
CA ALA A 321 -1.07 6.57 -19.21
C ALA A 321 -0.16 6.35 -20.45
N PRO A 322 0.23 5.12 -20.73
CA PRO A 322 -0.14 3.86 -20.08
C PRO A 322 0.79 3.44 -18.91
N ASP A 323 1.69 4.32 -18.49
CA ASP A 323 2.66 4.03 -17.43
C ASP A 323 2.07 4.23 -16.03
N PHE A 324 1.23 5.26 -15.87
CA PHE A 324 0.48 5.54 -14.65
C PHE A 324 -0.95 5.97 -14.96
N GLU A 325 -1.90 5.39 -14.21
CA GLU A 325 -3.32 5.75 -14.26
C GLU A 325 -3.87 5.83 -12.82
N GLY A 326 -4.36 7.00 -12.42
CA GLY A 326 -4.98 7.23 -11.11
C GLY A 326 -6.47 7.52 -11.26
N PHE A 327 -7.32 6.75 -10.56
CA PHE A 327 -8.78 6.87 -10.59
C PHE A 327 -9.33 7.16 -9.20
N LEU A 328 -9.96 8.33 -9.06
CA LEU A 328 -10.73 8.69 -7.87
C LEU A 328 -12.23 8.51 -8.15
N TYR A 329 -12.92 7.79 -7.27
CA TYR A 329 -14.34 7.45 -7.42
C TYR A 329 -15.18 8.24 -6.44
N GLU A 330 -15.97 9.19 -6.95
CA GLU A 330 -16.82 10.06 -6.14
C GLU A 330 -17.82 9.24 -5.30
N GLY A 331 -17.78 9.45 -3.97
CA GLY A 331 -18.63 8.73 -3.01
C GLY A 331 -18.26 7.26 -2.80
N GLY A 332 -17.24 6.74 -3.48
CA GLY A 332 -16.71 5.39 -3.24
C GLY A 332 -16.09 5.28 -1.85
N GLY A 333 -16.25 4.14 -1.19
CA GLY A 333 -15.65 3.81 0.10
C GLY A 333 -14.50 2.80 -0.02
N HIS A 334 -14.12 2.18 1.12
CA HIS A 334 -13.06 1.17 1.21
C HIS A 334 -13.51 -0.21 0.68
N ASN A 335 -14.03 -0.25 -0.55
CA ASN A 335 -14.52 -1.46 -1.18
C ASN A 335 -14.59 -1.28 -2.71
N PRO A 336 -13.95 -2.15 -3.54
CA PRO A 336 -13.94 -2.04 -4.99
C PRO A 336 -15.35 -2.02 -5.60
N LEU A 337 -16.32 -2.68 -4.96
CA LEU A 337 -17.72 -2.73 -5.43
C LEU A 337 -18.44 -1.37 -5.33
N THR A 338 -17.89 -0.42 -4.57
CA THR A 338 -18.39 0.97 -4.49
C THR A 338 -17.73 1.90 -5.51
N MET A 339 -16.87 1.37 -6.36
CA MET A 339 -16.08 2.09 -7.35
C MET A 339 -16.44 1.61 -8.78
N PRO A 340 -17.45 2.19 -9.44
CA PRO A 340 -17.97 1.67 -10.71
C PRO A 340 -16.92 1.54 -11.81
N GLY A 341 -16.80 0.34 -12.39
CA GLY A 341 -15.87 0.03 -13.48
C GLY A 341 -14.40 -0.11 -13.03
N SER A 342 -14.11 -0.09 -11.72
CA SER A 342 -12.74 -0.26 -11.21
C SER A 342 -12.21 -1.67 -11.47
N LEU A 343 -13.05 -2.69 -11.27
CA LEU A 343 -12.66 -4.08 -11.50
C LEU A 343 -12.37 -4.37 -12.97
N ASP A 344 -13.19 -3.85 -13.89
CA ASP A 344 -12.95 -4.02 -15.32
C ASP A 344 -11.62 -3.38 -15.74
N ARG A 345 -11.34 -2.15 -15.28
CA ARG A 345 -10.05 -1.47 -15.54
C ARG A 345 -8.87 -2.25 -14.96
N ALA A 346 -9.04 -2.75 -13.74
CA ALA A 346 -8.00 -3.54 -13.07
C ALA A 346 -7.66 -4.80 -13.88
N LEU A 347 -8.67 -5.52 -14.37
CA LEU A 347 -8.47 -6.72 -15.18
C LEU A 347 -7.80 -6.37 -16.54
N GLU A 348 -8.25 -5.32 -17.23
CA GLU A 348 -7.62 -4.87 -18.47
C GLU A 348 -6.14 -4.49 -18.27
N PHE A 349 -5.80 -3.90 -17.14
CA PHE A 349 -4.43 -3.53 -16.82
C PHE A 349 -3.57 -4.72 -16.40
N LEU A 350 -4.12 -5.65 -15.61
CA LEU A 350 -3.42 -6.88 -15.21
C LEU A 350 -3.17 -7.83 -16.40
N PHE A 351 -4.07 -7.85 -17.38
CA PHE A 351 -4.02 -8.76 -18.52
C PHE A 351 -4.00 -8.00 -19.85
N PRO A 352 -2.90 -7.28 -20.17
CA PRO A 352 -2.82 -6.48 -21.38
C PRO A 352 -2.85 -7.39 -22.63
N GLY A 353 -3.95 -7.35 -23.38
CA GLY A 353 -4.15 -8.18 -24.58
C GLY A 353 -5.19 -9.29 -24.44
N GLY A 354 -5.66 -9.55 -23.24
CA GLY A 354 -6.84 -10.38 -22.98
C GLY A 354 -8.06 -9.47 -22.85
N ALA A 355 -8.80 -9.22 -23.92
CA ALA A 355 -10.12 -8.63 -23.74
C ALA A 355 -11.05 -9.70 -23.18
N PRO A 356 -11.86 -9.43 -22.12
CA PRO A 356 -12.89 -10.36 -21.70
C PRO A 356 -13.82 -10.61 -22.91
N SER A 357 -13.98 -11.86 -23.27
CA SER A 357 -14.98 -12.27 -24.27
C SER A 357 -16.35 -11.98 -23.66
N GLY A 358 -16.95 -10.82 -24.01
CA GLY A 358 -18.27 -10.36 -23.55
C GLY A 358 -19.43 -11.24 -24.01
#